data_725baa5b661d5a1e1250b5ceec9d916f
#
_entry.id   725baa5b661d5a1e1250b5ceec9d916f
#
_cell.length_a   1.000
_cell.length_b   1.000
_cell.length_c   1.000
_cell.angle_alpha   90.00
_cell.angle_beta   90.00
_cell.angle_gamma   90.00
#
_symmetry.space_group_name_H-M   'P 1'
#
loop_
_entity.id
_entity.type
_entity.pdbx_description
1 polymer ?
#
loop_
_entity_poly.entity_id
_entity_poly.type
_entity_poly.pdbx_seq_one_letter_code
_entity_poly.pdbx_strand_id
1 'polypeptide(L)'
;MTNLEPLHPIKESVPSNYVDGRLKYLEPKIDWIREYLSRAKAVQEKLRSLGFEKRVRILDRVGRVWAEKLESGSFEALKKELVKSTGYSEAMIEEDLRLVSEVFKKENVESLINSGLNGGVKSLDDFVEVAPGEYVSNLPAGP
;
A
#
# COMPACT_ATOMS: atom_id res chain seq x y z
N MET A 1 -13.62 3.55 22.37
CA MET A 1 -12.56 4.26 21.65
C MET A 1 -11.68 3.21 21.00
N THR A 2 -11.71 3.12 19.70
CA THR A 2 -10.91 2.14 18.96
C THR A 2 -9.49 2.72 18.81
N ASN A 3 -8.53 2.09 19.49
CA ASN A 3 -7.12 2.40 19.26
C ASN A 3 -6.75 1.75 17.92
N LEU A 4 -6.59 2.56 16.87
CA LEU A 4 -5.94 2.10 15.64
C LEU A 4 -4.45 1.97 15.97
N GLU A 5 -3.96 0.73 16.02
CA GLU A 5 -2.53 0.51 16.10
C GLU A 5 -1.87 1.06 14.84
N PRO A 6 -0.79 1.84 14.96
CA PRO A 6 -0.10 2.38 13.79
C PRO A 6 0.44 1.25 12.94
N LEU A 7 0.24 1.33 11.64
CA LEU A 7 0.76 0.39 10.63
C LEU A 7 2.30 0.30 10.62
N HIS A 8 2.98 1.19 11.32
CA HIS A 8 4.42 1.18 11.55
C HIS A 8 4.75 1.04 13.04
N PRO A 9 5.83 0.33 13.40
CA PRO A 9 6.31 0.29 14.77
C PRO A 9 6.89 1.66 15.15
N ILE A 10 6.00 2.59 15.48
CA ILE A 10 6.39 3.85 16.11
C ILE A 10 6.78 3.48 17.54
N LYS A 11 8.08 3.48 17.82
CA LYS A 11 8.63 3.04 19.11
C LYS A 11 8.26 3.92 20.29
N GLU A 12 7.67 5.09 20.05
CA GLU A 12 7.25 6.01 21.10
C GLU A 12 5.83 6.49 20.84
N SER A 13 4.98 6.36 21.85
CA SER A 13 3.64 6.94 21.85
C SER A 13 3.73 8.47 21.79
N VAL A 14 3.32 9.04 20.68
CA VAL A 14 3.12 10.48 20.56
C VAL A 14 1.71 10.81 21.02
N PRO A 15 1.48 11.95 21.67
CA PRO A 15 0.14 12.37 22.04
C PRO A 15 -0.74 12.37 20.81
N SER A 16 -1.88 11.69 20.92
CA SER A 16 -2.84 11.59 19.85
C SER A 16 -3.70 12.84 19.79
N ASN A 17 -3.76 13.46 18.63
CA ASN A 17 -4.69 14.53 18.35
C ASN A 17 -6.03 13.97 17.89
N TYR A 18 -7.10 14.71 18.12
CA TYR A 18 -8.44 14.33 17.68
C TYR A 18 -8.87 15.23 16.52
N VAL A 19 -9.41 14.63 15.48
CA VAL A 19 -10.14 15.33 14.43
C VAL A 19 -11.62 15.24 14.80
N ASP A 20 -12.26 16.37 15.01
CA ASP A 20 -13.68 16.50 15.41
C ASP A 20 -14.06 15.67 16.66
N GLY A 21 -13.11 15.39 17.55
CA GLY A 21 -13.33 14.58 18.75
C GLY A 21 -13.64 13.09 18.48
N ARG A 22 -13.58 12.64 17.21
CA ARG A 22 -14.01 11.31 16.79
C ARG A 22 -12.87 10.38 16.42
N LEU A 23 -11.84 10.90 15.74
CA LEU A 23 -10.69 10.13 15.29
C LEU A 23 -9.44 10.51 16.06
N LYS A 24 -8.76 9.50 16.55
CA LYS A 24 -7.48 9.63 17.22
C LYS A 24 -6.38 9.26 16.24
N TYR A 25 -5.49 10.19 15.92
CA TYR A 25 -4.34 9.91 15.07
C TYR A 25 -3.04 10.18 15.82
N LEU A 26 -2.00 9.47 15.42
CA LEU A 26 -0.66 9.66 15.94
C LEU A 26 0.06 10.69 15.06
N GLU A 27 0.46 11.80 15.67
CA GLU A 27 1.29 12.77 14.99
C GLU A 27 2.77 12.37 15.15
N PRO A 28 3.46 12.02 14.05
CA PRO A 28 4.85 11.58 14.13
C PRO A 28 5.74 12.73 14.53
N LYS A 29 6.68 12.48 15.46
CA LYS A 29 7.72 13.46 15.81
C LYS A 29 8.62 13.74 14.60
N ILE A 30 9.06 14.98 14.47
CA ILE A 30 9.90 15.42 13.34
C ILE A 30 11.20 14.60 13.22
N ASP A 31 11.78 14.22 14.36
CA ASP A 31 13.01 13.43 14.37
C ASP A 31 12.78 12.00 13.88
N TRP A 32 11.60 11.41 14.16
CA TRP A 32 11.22 10.14 13.59
C TRP A 32 11.04 10.23 12.06
N ILE A 33 10.42 11.30 11.57
CA ILE A 33 10.30 11.54 10.13
C ILE A 33 11.69 11.66 9.49
N ARG A 34 12.60 12.41 10.09
CA ARG A 34 13.98 12.55 9.60
C ARG A 34 14.73 11.21 9.57
N GLU A 35 14.61 10.42 10.64
CA GLU A 35 15.21 9.08 10.71
C GLU A 35 14.62 8.15 9.63
N TYR A 36 13.30 8.18 9.44
CA TYR A 36 12.63 7.42 8.40
C TYR A 36 13.14 7.82 7.01
N LEU A 37 13.16 9.11 6.70
CA LEU A 37 13.61 9.62 5.41
C LEU A 37 15.10 9.33 5.15
N SER A 38 15.95 9.37 6.18
CA SER A 38 17.36 9.03 6.02
C SER A 38 17.59 7.58 5.58
N ARG A 39 16.67 6.68 5.91
CA ARG A 39 16.71 5.26 5.53
C ARG A 39 15.95 4.96 4.24
N ALA A 40 15.08 5.87 3.81
CA ALA A 40 14.16 5.64 2.69
C ALA A 40 14.90 5.24 1.41
N LYS A 41 16.01 5.91 1.09
CA LYS A 41 16.84 5.60 -0.07
C LYS A 41 17.39 4.18 -0.05
N ALA A 42 17.97 3.76 1.06
CA ALA A 42 18.53 2.41 1.21
C ALA A 42 17.44 1.33 1.14
N VAL A 43 16.26 1.60 1.71
CA VAL A 43 15.10 0.70 1.63
C VAL A 43 14.60 0.61 0.19
N GLN A 44 14.53 1.73 -0.51
CA GLN A 44 14.10 1.77 -1.91
C GLN A 44 15.08 0.99 -2.82
N GLU A 45 16.39 1.14 -2.63
CA GLU A 45 17.39 0.36 -3.36
C GLU A 45 17.23 -1.14 -3.14
N LYS A 46 16.97 -1.55 -1.90
CA LYS A 46 16.64 -2.95 -1.58
C LYS A 46 15.38 -3.45 -2.26
N LEU A 47 14.30 -2.65 -2.25
CA LEU A 47 13.05 -2.99 -2.93
C LEU A 47 13.25 -3.09 -4.45
N ARG A 48 14.04 -2.19 -5.02
CA ARG A 48 14.40 -2.21 -6.44
C ARG A 48 15.18 -3.46 -6.81
N SER A 49 16.14 -3.89 -5.98
CA SER A 49 16.95 -5.08 -6.21
C SER A 49 16.16 -6.40 -6.14
N LEU A 50 14.94 -6.39 -5.60
CA LEU A 50 14.11 -7.60 -5.52
C LEU A 50 13.58 -8.07 -6.89
N GLY A 51 13.56 -7.20 -7.91
CA GLY A 51 12.88 -7.47 -9.16
C GLY A 51 11.35 -7.46 -9.04
N PHE A 52 10.67 -7.32 -10.18
CA PHE A 52 9.22 -7.17 -10.24
C PHE A 52 8.48 -8.36 -9.60
N GLU A 53 8.87 -9.58 -9.97
CA GLU A 53 8.22 -10.81 -9.49
C GLU A 53 8.15 -10.93 -7.95
N LYS A 54 9.25 -10.57 -7.28
CA LYS A 54 9.27 -10.62 -5.80
C LYS A 54 8.43 -9.50 -5.19
N ARG A 55 8.46 -8.31 -5.80
CA ARG A 55 7.66 -7.18 -5.35
C ARG A 55 6.16 -7.47 -5.45
N VAL A 56 5.72 -8.02 -6.58
CA VAL A 56 4.31 -8.37 -6.79
C VAL A 56 3.84 -9.49 -5.87
N ARG A 57 4.70 -10.48 -5.56
CA ARG A 57 4.36 -11.52 -4.56
C ARG A 57 4.15 -10.95 -3.15
N ILE A 58 4.87 -9.89 -2.80
CA ILE A 58 4.64 -9.21 -1.51
C ILE A 58 3.25 -8.57 -1.51
N LEU A 59 2.87 -7.87 -2.58
CA LEU A 59 1.55 -7.25 -2.72
C LEU A 59 0.43 -8.31 -2.68
N ASP A 60 0.57 -9.38 -3.44
CA ASP A 60 -0.38 -10.49 -3.47
C ASP A 60 -0.56 -11.12 -2.06
N ARG A 61 0.53 -11.28 -1.31
CA ARG A 61 0.45 -11.73 0.08
C ARG A 61 -0.28 -10.74 0.98
N VAL A 62 -0.06 -9.43 0.80
CA VAL A 62 -0.79 -8.40 1.54
C VAL A 62 -2.29 -8.50 1.24
N GLY A 63 -2.67 -8.64 -0.04
CA GLY A 63 -4.07 -8.83 -0.44
C GLY A 63 -4.72 -10.05 0.21
N ARG A 64 -4.01 -11.19 0.23
CA ARG A 64 -4.51 -12.42 0.89
C ARG A 64 -4.69 -12.25 2.40
N VAL A 65 -3.70 -11.70 3.09
CA VAL A 65 -3.80 -11.45 4.54
C VAL A 65 -4.91 -10.45 4.85
N TRP A 66 -5.14 -9.47 3.97
CA TRP A 66 -6.25 -8.54 4.10
C TRP A 66 -7.60 -9.25 3.96
N ALA A 67 -7.77 -10.10 2.94
CA ALA A 67 -8.99 -10.88 2.76
C ALA A 67 -9.28 -11.80 3.97
N GLU A 68 -8.27 -12.53 4.46
CA GLU A 68 -8.39 -13.37 5.65
C GLU A 68 -8.85 -12.57 6.89
N LYS A 69 -8.31 -11.36 7.08
CA LYS A 69 -8.72 -10.48 8.19
C LYS A 69 -10.15 -9.95 8.00
N LEU A 70 -10.57 -9.69 6.77
CA LEU A 70 -11.93 -9.28 6.47
C LEU A 70 -12.92 -10.41 6.79
N GLU A 71 -12.63 -11.64 6.31
CA GLU A 71 -13.44 -12.82 6.54
C GLU A 71 -13.53 -13.22 8.02
N SER A 72 -12.44 -13.06 8.77
CA SER A 72 -12.40 -13.33 10.20
C SER A 72 -13.11 -12.30 11.07
N GLY A 73 -13.67 -11.23 10.48
CA GLY A 73 -14.32 -10.15 11.21
C GLY A 73 -13.35 -9.20 11.94
N SER A 74 -12.04 -9.31 11.67
CA SER A 74 -11.03 -8.45 12.32
C SER A 74 -11.22 -6.96 11.99
N PHE A 75 -11.98 -6.62 10.94
CA PHE A 75 -12.25 -5.25 10.51
C PHE A 75 -13.62 -4.70 10.94
N GLU A 76 -14.39 -5.43 11.76
CA GLU A 76 -15.73 -4.98 12.17
C GLU A 76 -15.71 -3.62 12.91
N ALA A 77 -14.74 -3.40 13.78
CA ALA A 77 -14.58 -2.12 14.45
C ALA A 77 -14.22 -0.99 13.46
N LEU A 78 -13.33 -1.28 12.50
CA LEU A 78 -12.96 -0.35 11.44
C LEU A 78 -14.15 -0.01 10.54
N LYS A 79 -14.94 -1.00 10.11
CA LYS A 79 -16.15 -0.79 9.30
C LYS A 79 -17.12 0.18 9.99
N LYS A 80 -17.41 -0.05 11.26
CA LYS A 80 -18.30 0.81 12.03
C LYS A 80 -17.80 2.26 12.11
N GLU A 81 -16.52 2.46 12.30
CA GLU A 81 -15.93 3.81 12.33
C GLU A 81 -15.93 4.47 10.94
N LEU A 82 -15.68 3.72 9.88
CA LEU A 82 -15.76 4.22 8.50
C LEU A 82 -17.18 4.65 8.15
N VAL A 83 -18.19 3.84 8.44
CA VAL A 83 -19.60 4.20 8.23
C VAL A 83 -19.94 5.52 8.94
N LYS A 84 -19.53 5.70 10.19
CA LYS A 84 -19.79 6.93 10.94
C LYS A 84 -19.05 8.15 10.39
N SER A 85 -17.80 7.96 9.96
CA SER A 85 -16.95 9.08 9.53
C SER A 85 -17.24 9.52 8.10
N THR A 86 -17.60 8.58 7.22
CA THR A 86 -17.84 8.87 5.80
C THR A 86 -19.31 9.14 5.48
N GLY A 87 -20.24 8.60 6.28
CA GLY A 87 -21.67 8.60 5.98
C GLY A 87 -22.06 7.58 4.90
N TYR A 88 -21.15 6.73 4.45
CA TYR A 88 -21.45 5.67 3.49
C TYR A 88 -22.23 4.54 4.16
N SER A 89 -22.99 3.79 3.36
CA SER A 89 -23.67 2.60 3.86
C SER A 89 -22.65 1.50 4.23
N GLU A 90 -23.06 0.62 5.14
CA GLU A 90 -22.23 -0.53 5.55
C GLU A 90 -21.85 -1.40 4.34
N ALA A 91 -22.79 -1.60 3.40
CA ALA A 91 -22.54 -2.36 2.17
C ALA A 91 -21.48 -1.73 1.28
N MET A 92 -21.47 -0.38 1.15
CA MET A 92 -20.44 0.32 0.38
C MET A 92 -19.06 0.17 1.03
N ILE A 93 -18.97 0.33 2.35
CA ILE A 93 -17.71 0.16 3.09
C ILE A 93 -17.21 -1.29 2.98
N GLU A 94 -18.09 -2.27 3.05
CA GLU A 94 -17.72 -3.67 2.89
C GLU A 94 -17.17 -3.97 1.49
N GLU A 95 -17.79 -3.43 0.45
CA GLU A 95 -17.31 -3.56 -0.93
C GLU A 95 -15.96 -2.89 -1.13
N ASP A 96 -15.77 -1.67 -0.61
CA ASP A 96 -14.48 -0.97 -0.68
C ASP A 96 -13.37 -1.74 0.02
N LEU A 97 -13.64 -2.31 1.21
CA LEU A 97 -12.67 -3.13 1.92
C LEU A 97 -12.34 -4.42 1.17
N ARG A 98 -13.31 -5.02 0.47
CA ARG A 98 -13.11 -6.21 -0.37
C ARG A 98 -12.26 -5.86 -1.60
N LEU A 99 -12.50 -4.72 -2.22
CA LEU A 99 -11.76 -4.25 -3.39
C LEU A 99 -10.25 -4.12 -3.13
N VAL A 100 -9.85 -3.80 -1.91
CA VAL A 100 -8.42 -3.73 -1.54
C VAL A 100 -7.71 -5.05 -1.82
N SER A 101 -8.31 -6.19 -1.46
CA SER A 101 -7.71 -7.51 -1.71
C SER A 101 -7.62 -7.83 -3.21
N GLU A 102 -8.62 -7.41 -3.99
CA GLU A 102 -8.64 -7.61 -5.44
C GLU A 102 -7.56 -6.80 -6.16
N VAL A 103 -7.38 -5.54 -5.76
CA VAL A 103 -6.35 -4.67 -6.36
C VAL A 103 -4.94 -5.24 -6.18
N PHE A 104 -4.67 -5.90 -5.06
CA PHE A 104 -3.35 -6.48 -4.78
C PHE A 104 -3.12 -7.88 -5.34
N LYS A 105 -4.11 -8.51 -5.98
CA LYS A 105 -3.88 -9.78 -6.67
C LYS A 105 -2.82 -9.64 -7.77
N LYS A 106 -1.93 -10.62 -7.86
CA LYS A 106 -0.84 -10.62 -8.83
C LYS A 106 -1.34 -10.31 -10.25
N GLU A 107 -2.39 -10.98 -10.70
CA GLU A 107 -2.96 -10.85 -12.04
C GLU A 107 -3.45 -9.42 -12.31
N ASN A 108 -4.07 -8.79 -11.32
CA ASN A 108 -4.61 -7.44 -11.44
C ASN A 108 -3.49 -6.41 -11.47
N VAL A 109 -2.45 -6.57 -10.64
CA VAL A 109 -1.26 -5.71 -10.66
C VAL A 109 -0.53 -5.84 -12.01
N GLU A 110 -0.32 -7.06 -12.52
CA GLU A 110 0.31 -7.29 -13.82
C GLU A 110 -0.51 -6.71 -14.97
N SER A 111 -1.83 -6.91 -14.95
CA SER A 111 -2.75 -6.36 -15.95
C SER A 111 -2.69 -4.84 -15.98
N LEU A 112 -2.73 -4.20 -14.81
CA LEU A 112 -2.65 -2.74 -14.69
C LEU A 112 -1.33 -2.20 -15.27
N ILE A 113 -0.21 -2.84 -14.96
CA ILE A 113 1.11 -2.43 -15.44
C ILE A 113 1.23 -2.65 -16.95
N ASN A 114 0.79 -3.80 -17.44
CA ASN A 114 0.84 -4.12 -18.88
C ASN A 114 -0.04 -3.20 -19.72
N SER A 115 -1.14 -2.70 -19.16
CA SER A 115 -2.01 -1.73 -19.85
C SER A 115 -1.52 -0.29 -19.74
N GLY A 116 -0.78 0.05 -18.69
CA GLY A 116 -0.36 1.42 -18.38
C GLY A 116 1.05 1.77 -18.81
N LEU A 117 1.93 0.78 -18.96
CA LEU A 117 3.35 1.01 -19.29
C LEU A 117 3.74 0.41 -20.63
N ASN A 118 4.41 1.23 -21.46
CA ASN A 118 5.06 0.73 -22.67
C ASN A 118 6.18 -0.25 -22.27
N GLY A 119 6.20 -1.45 -22.89
CA GLY A 119 7.08 -2.55 -22.51
C GLY A 119 6.56 -3.41 -21.34
N GLY A 120 5.43 -3.04 -20.73
CA GLY A 120 4.78 -3.81 -19.68
C GLY A 120 5.66 -4.10 -18.47
N VAL A 121 5.38 -5.19 -17.75
CA VAL A 121 6.07 -5.57 -16.50
C VAL A 121 7.58 -5.78 -16.69
N LYS A 122 8.01 -6.22 -17.87
CA LYS A 122 9.43 -6.47 -18.14
C LYS A 122 10.25 -5.19 -18.12
N SER A 123 9.67 -4.07 -18.55
CA SER A 123 10.34 -2.76 -18.56
C SER A 123 10.64 -2.18 -17.17
N LEU A 124 10.06 -2.77 -16.14
CA LEU A 124 10.33 -2.39 -14.74
C LEU A 124 11.64 -2.96 -14.19
N ASP A 125 12.20 -3.96 -14.86
CA ASP A 125 13.42 -4.63 -14.42
C ASP A 125 14.55 -4.51 -15.45
N ASP A 126 14.23 -4.28 -16.75
CA ASP A 126 15.21 -4.26 -17.83
C ASP A 126 14.76 -3.38 -19.01
N PHE A 127 15.62 -3.20 -20.00
CA PHE A 127 15.28 -2.61 -21.29
C PHE A 127 14.50 -3.60 -22.14
N VAL A 128 13.39 -3.15 -22.70
CA VAL A 128 12.52 -3.95 -23.56
C VAL A 128 12.42 -3.28 -24.93
N GLU A 129 12.64 -4.04 -25.99
CA GLU A 129 12.41 -3.58 -27.35
C GLU A 129 10.89 -3.52 -27.60
N VAL A 130 10.42 -2.32 -27.97
CA VAL A 130 8.98 -2.04 -28.22
C VAL A 130 8.69 -1.80 -29.69
N ALA A 131 9.72 -1.45 -30.47
CA ALA A 131 9.73 -1.39 -31.92
C ALA A 131 11.14 -1.67 -32.41
N PRO A 132 11.38 -1.99 -33.71
CA PRO A 132 12.70 -2.27 -34.22
C PRO A 132 13.72 -1.16 -33.93
N GLY A 133 14.69 -1.45 -33.04
CA GLY A 133 15.70 -0.50 -32.59
C GLY A 133 15.24 0.48 -31.49
N GLU A 134 13.99 0.40 -31.03
CA GLU A 134 13.47 1.26 -29.96
C GLU A 134 13.33 0.47 -28.66
N TYR A 135 13.99 0.95 -27.60
CA TYR A 135 14.01 0.30 -26.30
C TYR A 135 13.43 1.22 -25.23
N VAL A 136 12.63 0.65 -24.33
CA VAL A 136 12.10 1.35 -23.17
C VAL A 136 12.53 0.66 -21.88
N SER A 137 12.71 1.45 -20.82
CA SER A 137 12.88 0.98 -19.46
C SER A 137 12.11 1.90 -18.53
N ASN A 138 11.31 1.33 -17.64
CA ASN A 138 10.52 2.02 -16.62
C ASN A 138 11.10 1.76 -15.23
N LEU A 139 12.42 1.75 -15.12
CA LEU A 139 13.09 1.58 -13.83
C LEU A 139 12.65 2.70 -12.87
N PRO A 140 12.21 2.35 -11.65
CA PRO A 140 11.79 3.35 -10.69
C PRO A 140 12.95 4.27 -10.35
N ALA A 141 12.82 5.56 -10.71
CA ALA A 141 13.73 6.59 -10.25
C ALA A 141 13.41 6.85 -8.77
N GLY A 142 14.41 6.71 -7.93
CA GLY A 142 14.28 7.10 -6.53
C GLY A 142 14.33 8.62 -6.35
N PRO A 143 13.79 9.12 -5.22
CA PRO A 143 14.04 10.48 -4.80
C PRO A 143 15.51 10.74 -4.52
#